data_b909fe5a4ac319f30ac7bee7fc9b0aff
#
_entry.id   b909fe5a4ac319f30ac7bee7fc9b0aff
#
_cell.length_a   1.000
_cell.length_b   1.000
_cell.length_c   1.000
_cell.angle_alpha   90.00
_cell.angle_beta   90.00
_cell.angle_gamma   90.00
#
_symmetry.space_group_name_H-M   'P 1'
#
loop_
_entity.id
_entity.type
_entity.pdbx_description
1 polymer ?
#
loop_
_entity_poly.entity_id
_entity_poly.type
_entity_poly.pdbx_seq_one_letter_code
_entity_poly.pdbx_strand_id
1 'polypeptide(L)'
;VNLHDRGLKKFAPIKYLLLIICGFVMQSCVTQNRYMQPVNTYDAFTCVNEVDAIEQLELQKQGKRKLQIYLIRHAKPNLKKKLFYSAEEAQQYVYDYNSVPIVPFDPEMVKVNLNPNHFIYCSNLPRSQETALAIFGKDYPVVSDSIFREYEIKVVKASSIIKLPLPIWQFFSRGSWLLGFNHKGIESRKETKQRVKYAVENLIKVAEKEETAVLVAHGMLNHGLENHLKKQGWQVIQKNGQANLGATILVKIVDLE
;
A
#
# COMPACT_ATOMS: atom_id res chain seq x y z
N VAL A 1 -2.82 10.09 62.63
CA VAL A 1 -3.60 9.62 61.48
C VAL A 1 -2.94 10.14 60.21
N ASN A 2 -2.26 9.27 59.47
CA ASN A 2 -1.43 9.57 58.31
C ASN A 2 -2.28 9.79 57.06
N LEU A 3 -2.26 11.02 56.53
CA LEU A 3 -2.95 11.48 55.29
C LEU A 3 -2.01 11.54 54.08
N HIS A 4 -0.94 10.73 54.03
CA HIS A 4 0.08 10.88 52.97
C HIS A 4 0.23 9.75 51.96
N ASP A 5 -0.70 8.78 51.92
CA ASP A 5 -0.49 7.57 51.08
C ASP A 5 -1.56 7.30 50.01
N ARG A 6 -2.33 8.31 49.58
CA ARG A 6 -3.38 8.11 48.54
C ARG A 6 -3.07 8.71 47.16
N GLY A 7 -1.91 9.35 46.98
CA GLY A 7 -1.58 10.09 45.74
C GLY A 7 -0.85 9.30 44.65
N LEU A 8 -0.13 8.24 44.98
CA LEU A 8 0.88 7.65 44.09
C LEU A 8 0.43 6.43 43.28
N LYS A 9 -0.71 5.80 43.63
CA LYS A 9 -1.16 4.56 42.92
C LYS A 9 -1.97 4.79 41.66
N LYS A 10 -2.39 6.01 41.32
CA LYS A 10 -3.19 6.32 40.09
C LYS A 10 -2.36 6.64 38.84
N PHE A 11 -1.06 6.83 38.96
CA PHE A 11 -0.20 7.21 37.81
C PHE A 11 0.60 6.04 37.21
N ALA A 12 0.61 4.88 37.81
CA ALA A 12 1.33 3.70 37.32
C ALA A 12 0.86 3.26 35.90
N PRO A 13 -0.45 3.15 35.61
CA PRO A 13 -0.90 2.70 34.29
C PRO A 13 -0.57 3.70 33.17
N ILE A 14 -0.50 4.99 33.46
CA ILE A 14 -0.16 6.03 32.46
C ILE A 14 1.32 5.96 32.07
N LYS A 15 2.23 5.69 33.03
CA LYS A 15 3.66 5.51 32.73
C LYS A 15 3.92 4.29 31.84
N TYR A 16 3.26 3.17 32.09
CA TYR A 16 3.37 1.97 31.26
C TYR A 16 2.74 2.19 29.87
N LEU A 17 1.63 2.91 29.77
CA LEU A 17 1.02 3.28 28.49
C LEU A 17 1.95 4.17 27.67
N LEU A 18 2.61 5.16 28.29
CA LEU A 18 3.60 6.02 27.64
C LEU A 18 4.84 5.23 27.18
N LEU A 19 5.33 4.27 27.96
CA LEU A 19 6.44 3.40 27.58
C LEU A 19 6.09 2.46 26.42
N ILE A 20 4.86 1.93 26.39
CA ILE A 20 4.36 1.12 25.26
C ILE A 20 4.23 1.98 24.01
N ILE A 21 3.71 3.20 24.12
CA ILE A 21 3.60 4.15 23.02
C ILE A 21 4.99 4.55 22.51
N CYS A 22 5.95 4.84 23.40
CA CYS A 22 7.34 5.11 23.02
C CYS A 22 8.00 3.91 22.32
N GLY A 23 7.78 2.69 22.81
CA GLY A 23 8.27 1.47 22.19
C GLY A 23 7.73 1.26 20.77
N PHE A 24 6.42 1.48 20.57
CA PHE A 24 5.80 1.42 19.24
C PHE A 24 6.26 2.55 18.30
N VAL A 25 6.48 3.75 18.83
CA VAL A 25 6.99 4.89 18.04
C VAL A 25 8.44 4.64 17.63
N MET A 26 9.28 4.09 18.49
CA MET A 26 10.66 3.74 18.16
C MET A 26 10.73 2.60 17.14
N GLN A 27 9.88 1.59 17.25
CA GLN A 27 9.78 0.51 16.26
C GLN A 27 9.23 1.02 14.92
N SER A 28 8.30 1.96 14.93
CA SER A 28 7.78 2.61 13.72
C SER A 28 8.85 3.51 13.08
N CYS A 29 9.68 4.20 13.85
CA CYS A 29 10.80 4.99 13.34
C CYS A 29 11.91 4.11 12.75
N VAL A 30 12.23 2.98 13.37
CA VAL A 30 13.22 2.02 12.83
C VAL A 30 12.74 1.39 11.53
N THR A 31 11.46 1.04 11.42
CA THR A 31 10.88 0.58 10.14
C THR A 31 10.85 1.70 9.11
N GLN A 32 10.55 2.93 9.51
CA GLN A 32 10.53 4.08 8.58
C GLN A 32 11.92 4.46 8.08
N ASN A 33 12.98 4.31 8.88
CA ASN A 33 14.37 4.47 8.43
C ASN A 33 14.81 3.36 7.45
N ARG A 34 14.29 2.13 7.54
CA ARG A 34 14.42 1.11 6.50
C ARG A 34 13.74 1.52 5.18
N TYR A 35 12.66 2.33 5.25
CA TYR A 35 11.96 2.87 4.09
C TYR A 35 12.60 4.13 3.50
N MET A 36 13.58 4.73 4.20
CA MET A 36 14.30 5.94 3.79
C MET A 36 15.75 5.69 3.39
N GLN A 37 16.18 4.46 3.22
CA GLN A 37 17.46 4.20 2.56
C GLN A 37 17.40 4.88 1.18
N PRO A 38 18.38 5.72 0.82
CA PRO A 38 18.50 6.16 -0.56
C PRO A 38 18.66 4.89 -1.39
N VAL A 39 17.79 4.74 -2.36
CA VAL A 39 17.73 3.58 -3.23
C VAL A 39 18.93 3.65 -4.18
N ASN A 40 20.10 3.27 -3.71
CA ASN A 40 21.32 3.15 -4.50
C ASN A 40 21.64 1.70 -4.88
N THR A 41 20.76 0.76 -4.52
CA THR A 41 20.84 -0.63 -4.99
C THR A 41 19.42 -1.09 -5.33
N TYR A 42 18.91 -0.62 -6.47
CA TYR A 42 17.78 -1.26 -7.08
C TYR A 42 18.26 -2.56 -7.69
N ASP A 43 17.94 -3.67 -7.07
CA ASP A 43 17.70 -4.87 -7.84
C ASP A 43 16.54 -4.52 -8.75
N ALA A 44 16.84 -4.29 -10.03
CA ALA A 44 15.82 -4.06 -11.03
C ALA A 44 14.81 -5.19 -10.91
N PHE A 45 13.52 -4.83 -10.81
CA PHE A 45 12.44 -5.79 -10.79
C PHE A 45 12.39 -6.42 -12.18
N THR A 46 13.24 -7.42 -12.42
CA THR A 46 13.31 -8.15 -13.68
C THR A 46 12.45 -9.39 -13.52
N CYS A 47 11.30 -9.41 -14.18
CA CYS A 47 10.61 -10.66 -14.45
C CYS A 47 11.45 -11.47 -15.42
N VAL A 48 11.96 -12.60 -14.97
CA VAL A 48 12.80 -13.51 -15.77
C VAL A 48 11.90 -14.29 -16.73
N ASN A 49 12.09 -14.07 -18.02
CA ASN A 49 11.14 -14.44 -19.07
C ASN A 49 11.30 -15.83 -19.65
N GLU A 50 12.50 -16.41 -19.62
CA GLU A 50 12.75 -17.72 -20.25
C GLU A 50 12.29 -18.90 -19.38
N VAL A 51 12.47 -18.82 -18.08
CA VAL A 51 12.02 -19.84 -17.13
C VAL A 51 10.48 -19.91 -17.09
N ASP A 52 9.81 -18.77 -17.23
CA ASP A 52 8.34 -18.69 -17.25
C ASP A 52 7.72 -19.42 -18.45
N ALA A 53 8.33 -19.35 -19.65
CA ALA A 53 7.79 -20.01 -20.85
C ALA A 53 7.90 -21.56 -20.77
N ILE A 54 9.01 -22.06 -20.25
CA ILE A 54 9.21 -23.51 -20.06
C ILE A 54 8.26 -24.04 -18.98
N GLU A 55 8.13 -23.33 -17.86
CA GLU A 55 7.20 -23.68 -16.78
C GLU A 55 5.75 -23.69 -17.26
N GLN A 56 5.32 -22.69 -18.06
CA GLN A 56 3.98 -22.67 -18.66
C GLN A 56 3.73 -23.84 -19.59
N LEU A 57 4.68 -24.20 -20.45
CA LEU A 57 4.56 -25.37 -21.33
C LEU A 57 4.39 -26.68 -20.53
N GLU A 58 5.12 -26.83 -19.43
CA GLU A 58 5.01 -28.01 -18.58
C GLU A 58 3.68 -28.07 -17.83
N LEU A 59 3.18 -26.93 -17.37
CA LEU A 59 1.87 -26.84 -16.76
C LEU A 59 0.75 -27.15 -17.75
N GLN A 60 0.84 -26.66 -18.99
CA GLN A 60 -0.14 -26.97 -20.05
C GLN A 60 -0.18 -28.45 -20.38
N LYS A 61 0.97 -29.15 -20.43
CA LYS A 61 1.03 -30.61 -20.59
C LYS A 61 0.32 -31.37 -19.47
N GLN A 62 0.22 -30.76 -18.28
CA GLN A 62 -0.49 -31.30 -17.12
C GLN A 62 -1.96 -30.84 -17.04
N GLY A 63 -2.47 -30.15 -18.06
CA GLY A 63 -3.81 -29.56 -18.03
C GLY A 63 -3.96 -28.41 -17.06
N LYS A 64 -2.90 -27.65 -16.80
CA LYS A 64 -2.86 -26.53 -15.85
C LYS A 64 -2.34 -25.26 -16.49
N ARG A 65 -2.71 -24.10 -15.88
CA ARG A 65 -2.15 -22.79 -16.24
C ARG A 65 -1.78 -21.99 -15.00
N LYS A 66 -0.82 -21.08 -15.15
CA LYS A 66 -0.34 -20.18 -14.11
C LYS A 66 -1.01 -18.81 -14.26
N LEU A 67 -1.69 -18.36 -13.22
CA LEU A 67 -2.23 -17.01 -13.11
C LEU A 67 -1.28 -16.15 -12.29
N GLN A 68 -1.12 -14.87 -12.68
CA GLN A 68 -0.22 -13.93 -12.02
C GLN A 68 -0.94 -12.62 -11.68
N ILE A 69 -0.64 -12.03 -10.52
CA ILE A 69 -1.10 -10.69 -10.12
C ILE A 69 0.10 -9.89 -9.63
N TYR A 70 0.34 -8.75 -10.28
CA TYR A 70 1.36 -7.78 -9.91
C TYR A 70 0.73 -6.63 -9.16
N LEU A 71 1.15 -6.40 -7.92
CA LEU A 71 0.73 -5.27 -7.09
C LEU A 71 1.91 -4.32 -6.94
N ILE A 72 1.93 -3.25 -7.72
CA ILE A 72 3.00 -2.24 -7.77
C ILE A 72 2.54 -1.03 -6.96
N ARG A 73 3.41 -0.49 -6.10
CA ARG A 73 3.15 0.75 -5.40
C ARG A 73 3.60 1.95 -6.24
N HIS A 74 2.76 3.00 -6.28
CA HIS A 74 3.08 4.25 -6.97
C HIS A 74 4.45 4.85 -6.59
N ALA A 75 5.04 5.63 -7.48
CA ALA A 75 6.27 6.40 -7.26
C ALA A 75 6.12 7.45 -6.15
N LYS A 76 7.22 8.00 -5.69
CA LYS A 76 7.23 8.97 -4.59
C LYS A 76 6.53 10.27 -4.99
N PRO A 77 5.49 10.76 -4.25
CA PRO A 77 4.91 12.06 -4.47
C PRO A 77 5.91 13.19 -4.20
N ASN A 78 5.87 14.23 -5.01
CA ASN A 78 6.75 15.40 -4.91
C ASN A 78 6.24 16.35 -3.83
N LEU A 79 6.32 15.93 -2.58
CA LEU A 79 5.85 16.70 -1.43
C LEU A 79 6.91 16.73 -0.33
N LYS A 80 7.28 17.94 0.11
CA LYS A 80 8.21 18.13 1.22
C LYS A 80 7.53 17.87 2.55
N LYS A 81 8.22 17.20 3.47
CA LYS A 81 7.75 16.99 4.84
C LYS A 81 8.31 18.05 5.78
N LYS A 82 7.47 18.53 6.69
CA LYS A 82 7.89 19.28 7.87
C LYS A 82 8.27 18.33 9.00
N LEU A 83 8.99 18.81 9.98
CA LEU A 83 9.34 18.03 11.17
C LEU A 83 8.12 17.83 12.09
N PHE A 84 7.34 18.89 12.28
CA PHE A 84 6.14 18.91 13.13
C PHE A 84 4.95 19.53 12.38
N TYR A 85 3.76 19.10 12.72
CA TYR A 85 2.48 19.52 12.14
C TYR A 85 1.47 19.77 13.28
N SER A 86 0.60 20.77 13.16
CA SER A 86 -0.67 20.78 13.87
C SER A 86 -1.62 19.74 13.26
N ALA A 87 -2.80 19.51 13.87
CA ALA A 87 -3.80 18.60 13.30
C ALA A 87 -4.28 19.07 11.91
N GLU A 88 -4.50 20.37 11.74
CA GLU A 88 -4.91 20.99 10.48
C GLU A 88 -3.82 20.88 9.42
N GLU A 89 -2.56 21.19 9.78
CA GLU A 89 -1.43 21.03 8.86
C GLU A 89 -1.22 19.58 8.44
N ALA A 90 -1.41 18.63 9.35
CA ALA A 90 -1.34 17.20 9.03
C ALA A 90 -2.47 16.76 8.09
N GLN A 91 -3.69 17.30 8.29
CA GLN A 91 -4.82 17.05 7.38
C GLN A 91 -4.56 17.66 6.00
N GLN A 92 -4.04 18.91 5.95
CA GLN A 92 -3.67 19.55 4.68
C GLN A 92 -2.58 18.75 3.95
N TYR A 93 -1.57 18.25 4.68
CA TYR A 93 -0.56 17.36 4.10
C TYR A 93 -1.17 16.10 3.45
N VAL A 94 -2.23 15.52 4.04
CA VAL A 94 -2.94 14.36 3.46
C VAL A 94 -3.62 14.76 2.14
N TYR A 95 -4.22 15.93 2.06
CA TYR A 95 -4.85 16.44 0.83
C TYR A 95 -3.80 16.71 -0.25
N ASP A 96 -2.73 17.41 0.11
CA ASP A 96 -1.64 17.71 -0.82
C ASP A 96 -0.99 16.42 -1.35
N TYR A 97 -0.79 15.43 -0.49
CA TYR A 97 -0.24 14.12 -0.87
C TYR A 97 -1.10 13.39 -1.92
N ASN A 98 -2.39 13.67 -1.96
CA ASN A 98 -3.31 13.08 -2.93
C ASN A 98 -3.35 13.84 -4.28
N SER A 99 -2.81 15.06 -4.34
CA SER A 99 -2.94 15.94 -5.51
C SER A 99 -1.63 16.32 -6.18
N VAL A 100 -0.49 16.21 -5.48
CA VAL A 100 0.82 16.56 -6.06
C VAL A 100 1.30 15.50 -7.07
N PRO A 101 2.09 15.91 -8.09
CA PRO A 101 2.72 14.99 -9.03
C PRO A 101 3.76 14.11 -8.35
N ILE A 102 4.22 13.08 -9.04
CA ILE A 102 5.31 12.23 -8.57
C ILE A 102 6.67 12.87 -8.82
N VAL A 103 7.68 12.44 -8.05
CA VAL A 103 9.08 12.71 -8.36
C VAL A 103 9.44 11.88 -9.60
N PRO A 104 10.09 12.48 -10.63
CA PRO A 104 10.57 11.73 -11.78
C PRO A 104 11.47 10.56 -11.35
N PHE A 105 11.34 9.45 -12.04
CA PHE A 105 12.10 8.22 -11.81
C PHE A 105 12.39 7.56 -13.16
N ASP A 106 13.33 6.61 -13.17
CA ASP A 106 13.61 5.80 -14.35
C ASP A 106 12.55 4.69 -14.48
N PRO A 107 11.70 4.68 -15.54
CA PRO A 107 10.69 3.65 -15.76
C PRO A 107 11.24 2.24 -15.88
N GLU A 108 12.50 2.09 -16.35
CA GLU A 108 13.18 0.81 -16.49
C GLU A 108 13.43 0.07 -15.15
N MET A 109 13.22 0.78 -14.03
CA MET A 109 13.29 0.17 -12.69
C MET A 109 12.18 -0.85 -12.42
N VAL A 110 11.08 -0.78 -13.18
CA VAL A 110 9.93 -1.69 -13.04
C VAL A 110 9.68 -2.32 -14.40
N LYS A 111 10.20 -3.54 -14.60
CA LYS A 111 9.99 -4.31 -15.81
C LYS A 111 8.98 -5.43 -15.55
N VAL A 112 7.90 -5.43 -16.32
CA VAL A 112 6.91 -6.50 -16.34
C VAL A 112 6.77 -6.94 -17.80
N ASN A 113 6.99 -8.20 -18.06
CA ASN A 113 6.79 -8.73 -19.40
C ASN A 113 5.31 -9.10 -19.60
N LEU A 114 4.70 -8.49 -20.59
CA LEU A 114 3.27 -8.61 -20.84
C LEU A 114 3.01 -8.88 -22.32
N ASN A 115 1.92 -9.57 -22.59
CA ASN A 115 1.44 -9.73 -23.96
C ASN A 115 1.02 -8.39 -24.56
N PRO A 116 1.15 -8.20 -25.89
CA PRO A 116 0.65 -7.00 -26.55
C PRO A 116 -0.83 -6.72 -26.21
N ASN A 117 -1.18 -5.44 -26.05
CA ASN A 117 -2.53 -4.99 -25.72
C ASN A 117 -3.03 -5.33 -24.29
N HIS A 118 -2.15 -5.75 -23.39
CA HIS A 118 -2.51 -5.99 -22.00
C HIS A 118 -2.98 -4.70 -21.32
N PHE A 119 -4.02 -4.79 -20.50
CA PHE A 119 -4.52 -3.63 -19.74
C PHE A 119 -3.79 -3.47 -18.42
N ILE A 120 -3.31 -2.25 -18.13
CA ILE A 120 -2.71 -1.88 -16.85
C ILE A 120 -3.75 -1.16 -16.01
N TYR A 121 -4.07 -1.70 -14.87
CA TYR A 121 -5.01 -1.08 -13.94
C TYR A 121 -4.29 -0.16 -12.96
N CYS A 122 -4.91 0.95 -12.61
CA CYS A 122 -4.37 1.85 -11.60
C CYS A 122 -5.46 2.49 -10.73
N SER A 123 -5.05 3.01 -9.58
CA SER A 123 -5.91 3.87 -8.76
C SER A 123 -6.22 5.17 -9.48
N ASN A 124 -7.38 5.76 -9.19
CA ASN A 124 -7.76 7.08 -9.70
C ASN A 124 -7.01 8.26 -9.05
N LEU A 125 -6.07 8.02 -8.12
CA LEU A 125 -5.26 9.07 -7.54
C LEU A 125 -4.08 9.43 -8.47
N PRO A 126 -3.78 10.74 -8.66
CA PRO A 126 -2.80 11.22 -9.64
C PRO A 126 -1.46 10.46 -9.60
N ARG A 127 -0.88 10.27 -8.42
CA ARG A 127 0.40 9.56 -8.24
C ARG A 127 0.41 8.13 -8.80
N SER A 128 -0.74 7.42 -8.75
CA SER A 128 -0.85 6.07 -9.34
C SER A 128 -1.00 6.13 -10.85
N GLN A 129 -1.81 7.06 -11.35
CA GLN A 129 -2.00 7.28 -12.78
C GLN A 129 -0.69 7.69 -13.45
N GLU A 130 0.00 8.69 -12.89
CA GLU A 130 1.29 9.15 -13.41
C GLU A 130 2.35 8.04 -13.38
N THR A 131 2.38 7.23 -12.30
CA THR A 131 3.30 6.09 -12.23
C THR A 131 2.98 5.03 -13.29
N ALA A 132 1.70 4.66 -13.45
CA ALA A 132 1.28 3.69 -14.45
C ALA A 132 1.58 4.17 -15.87
N LEU A 133 1.30 5.44 -16.16
CA LEU A 133 1.60 6.05 -17.46
C LEU A 133 3.11 6.14 -17.72
N ALA A 134 3.92 6.45 -16.70
CA ALA A 134 5.36 6.53 -16.85
C ALA A 134 5.98 5.16 -17.17
N ILE A 135 5.52 4.09 -16.52
CA ILE A 135 6.07 2.74 -16.72
C ILE A 135 5.51 2.09 -17.98
N PHE A 136 4.19 2.19 -18.22
CA PHE A 136 3.48 1.36 -19.18
C PHE A 136 2.79 2.15 -20.30
N GLY A 137 2.56 3.46 -20.14
CA GLY A 137 1.64 4.22 -20.98
C GLY A 137 2.04 4.40 -22.44
N LYS A 138 3.27 4.04 -22.81
CA LYS A 138 3.73 4.04 -24.21
C LYS A 138 3.29 2.77 -24.96
N ASP A 139 3.24 1.65 -24.26
CA ASP A 139 3.11 0.32 -24.85
C ASP A 139 1.77 -0.33 -24.49
N TYR A 140 1.13 0.10 -23.41
CA TYR A 140 -0.05 -0.53 -22.85
C TYR A 140 -1.14 0.48 -22.48
N PRO A 141 -2.43 0.15 -22.70
CA PRO A 141 -3.55 0.97 -22.26
C PRO A 141 -3.65 0.98 -20.72
N VAL A 142 -3.75 2.16 -20.12
CA VAL A 142 -3.88 2.35 -18.68
C VAL A 142 -5.33 2.65 -18.32
N VAL A 143 -5.92 1.81 -17.45
CA VAL A 143 -7.30 1.92 -16.97
C VAL A 143 -7.30 2.35 -15.51
N SER A 144 -7.90 3.51 -15.24
CA SER A 144 -8.01 4.08 -13.89
C SER A 144 -9.36 3.75 -13.25
N ASP A 145 -9.34 3.22 -12.02
CA ASP A 145 -10.57 2.94 -11.26
C ASP A 145 -10.44 3.33 -9.78
N SER A 146 -11.50 3.89 -9.24
CA SER A 146 -11.62 4.30 -7.84
C SER A 146 -11.67 3.13 -6.86
N ILE A 147 -12.00 1.92 -7.30
CA ILE A 147 -11.93 0.72 -6.46
C ILE A 147 -10.52 0.44 -5.93
N PHE A 148 -9.50 0.90 -6.66
CA PHE A 148 -8.08 0.77 -6.31
C PHE A 148 -7.53 1.96 -5.52
N ARG A 149 -8.38 2.83 -5.00
CA ARG A 149 -8.00 4.00 -4.20
C ARG A 149 -7.40 3.59 -2.85
N GLU A 150 -6.42 4.37 -2.35
CA GLU A 150 -5.83 4.16 -1.02
C GLU A 150 -6.89 4.24 0.09
N TYR A 151 -6.62 3.61 1.21
CA TYR A 151 -7.42 3.78 2.41
C TYR A 151 -7.39 5.23 2.84
N GLU A 152 -8.57 5.86 2.89
CA GLU A 152 -8.68 7.25 3.30
C GLU A 152 -8.19 7.45 4.73
N ILE A 153 -7.64 8.61 5.00
CA ILE A 153 -7.23 9.02 6.34
C ILE A 153 -7.81 10.40 6.64
N LYS A 154 -8.47 10.50 7.77
CA LYS A 154 -8.92 11.75 8.36
C LYS A 154 -8.15 11.95 9.65
N VAL A 155 -7.42 13.05 9.74
CA VAL A 155 -6.63 13.35 10.93
C VAL A 155 -7.54 13.65 12.11
N VAL A 156 -7.24 13.09 13.27
CA VAL A 156 -8.00 13.35 14.49
C VAL A 156 -7.91 14.83 14.86
N LYS A 157 -9.03 15.41 15.32
CA LYS A 157 -9.05 16.81 15.75
C LYS A 157 -8.29 16.96 17.06
N ALA A 158 -7.48 18.02 17.15
CA ALA A 158 -6.78 18.43 18.35
C ALA A 158 -6.57 19.95 18.35
N SER A 159 -6.17 20.50 19.49
CA SER A 159 -5.82 21.93 19.56
C SER A 159 -4.65 22.26 18.64
N SER A 160 -4.71 23.41 17.96
CA SER A 160 -3.66 23.89 17.04
C SER A 160 -2.29 24.13 17.72
N ILE A 161 -2.28 24.26 19.04
CA ILE A 161 -1.06 24.39 19.86
C ILE A 161 -0.26 23.07 19.86
N ILE A 162 -0.95 21.93 19.72
CA ILE A 162 -0.32 20.61 19.71
C ILE A 162 0.33 20.38 18.35
N LYS A 163 1.66 20.31 18.32
CA LYS A 163 2.45 20.01 17.14
C LYS A 163 3.19 18.69 17.31
N LEU A 164 2.93 17.71 16.43
CA LEU A 164 3.51 16.38 16.48
C LEU A 164 4.08 16.00 15.11
N PRO A 165 5.06 15.09 15.06
CA PRO A 165 5.49 14.46 13.80
C PRO A 165 4.32 13.80 13.07
N LEU A 166 4.32 13.88 11.74
CA LEU A 166 3.24 13.31 10.90
C LEU A 166 2.92 11.83 11.20
N PRO A 167 3.89 10.93 11.43
CA PRO A 167 3.59 9.53 11.76
C PRO A 167 2.75 9.37 13.04
N ILE A 168 2.89 10.25 14.01
CA ILE A 168 2.11 10.21 15.25
C ILE A 168 0.64 10.59 14.95
N TRP A 169 0.41 11.64 14.15
CA TRP A 169 -0.93 11.99 13.68
C TRP A 169 -1.58 10.84 12.92
N GLN A 170 -0.83 10.21 12.02
CA GLN A 170 -1.31 9.06 11.24
C GLN A 170 -1.64 7.86 12.14
N PHE A 171 -0.81 7.57 13.14
CA PHE A 171 -1.05 6.47 14.09
C PHE A 171 -2.36 6.65 14.86
N PHE A 172 -2.57 7.81 15.49
CA PHE A 172 -3.82 8.08 16.22
C PHE A 172 -5.04 8.10 15.31
N SER A 173 -4.90 8.67 14.10
CA SER A 173 -5.98 8.74 13.13
C SER A 173 -6.38 7.35 12.63
N ARG A 174 -5.42 6.50 12.30
CA ARG A 174 -5.66 5.11 11.88
C ARG A 174 -6.20 4.25 13.03
N GLY A 175 -5.64 4.38 14.23
CA GLY A 175 -6.12 3.69 15.42
C GLY A 175 -7.60 4.03 15.71
N SER A 176 -7.94 5.31 15.71
CA SER A 176 -9.32 5.78 15.89
C SER A 176 -10.25 5.24 14.80
N TRP A 177 -9.84 5.27 13.53
CA TRP A 177 -10.60 4.73 12.42
C TRP A 177 -10.80 3.20 12.52
N LEU A 178 -9.76 2.46 12.92
CA LEU A 178 -9.84 1.00 13.11
C LEU A 178 -10.83 0.61 14.21
N LEU A 179 -10.96 1.44 15.25
CA LEU A 179 -11.91 1.27 16.34
C LEU A 179 -13.35 1.71 15.97
N GLY A 180 -13.59 2.19 14.74
CA GLY A 180 -14.91 2.63 14.26
C GLY A 180 -15.22 4.09 14.57
N PHE A 181 -14.24 4.86 15.08
CA PHE A 181 -14.37 6.29 15.27
C PHE A 181 -13.77 7.04 14.05
N ASN A 182 -13.87 8.35 14.04
CA ASN A 182 -13.18 9.24 13.08
C ASN A 182 -13.36 8.90 11.59
N HIS A 183 -14.49 8.29 11.22
CA HIS A 183 -14.80 7.93 9.81
C HIS A 183 -15.86 8.85 9.18
N LYS A 184 -16.44 9.81 9.90
CA LYS A 184 -17.46 10.71 9.34
C LYS A 184 -16.86 11.55 8.21
N GLY A 185 -17.37 11.36 6.99
CA GLY A 185 -16.93 12.05 5.77
C GLY A 185 -15.77 11.37 5.04
N ILE A 186 -15.37 10.16 5.45
CA ILE A 186 -14.47 9.26 4.72
C ILE A 186 -15.04 7.83 4.78
N GLU A 187 -14.48 6.94 3.98
CA GLU A 187 -14.86 5.53 3.96
C GLU A 187 -14.63 4.86 5.33
N SER A 188 -15.64 4.17 5.84
CA SER A 188 -15.53 3.38 7.07
C SER A 188 -14.71 2.11 6.85
N ARG A 189 -14.22 1.50 7.94
CA ARG A 189 -13.51 0.21 7.87
C ARG A 189 -14.33 -0.90 7.19
N LYS A 190 -15.66 -0.91 7.38
CA LYS A 190 -16.55 -1.91 6.76
C LYS A 190 -16.64 -1.71 5.26
N GLU A 191 -16.85 -0.48 4.81
CA GLU A 191 -16.90 -0.11 3.40
C GLU A 191 -15.56 -0.38 2.70
N THR A 192 -14.44 0.01 3.33
CA THR A 192 -13.10 -0.30 2.82
C THR A 192 -12.89 -1.81 2.62
N LYS A 193 -13.31 -2.64 3.59
CA LYS A 193 -13.21 -4.10 3.44
C LYS A 193 -14.04 -4.64 2.29
N GLN A 194 -15.24 -4.10 2.07
CA GLN A 194 -16.10 -4.49 0.94
C GLN A 194 -15.47 -4.10 -0.39
N ARG A 195 -14.97 -2.86 -0.50
CA ARG A 195 -14.28 -2.37 -1.69
C ARG A 195 -13.02 -3.21 -2.00
N VAL A 196 -12.20 -3.53 -1.00
CA VAL A 196 -11.01 -4.38 -1.18
C VAL A 196 -11.40 -5.78 -1.68
N LYS A 197 -12.47 -6.38 -1.12
CA LYS A 197 -12.97 -7.67 -1.61
C LYS A 197 -13.37 -7.58 -3.08
N TYR A 198 -14.12 -6.55 -3.46
CA TYR A 198 -14.52 -6.32 -4.83
C TYR A 198 -13.32 -6.07 -5.77
N ALA A 199 -12.32 -5.30 -5.31
CA ALA A 199 -11.07 -5.08 -6.05
C ALA A 199 -10.29 -6.38 -6.29
N VAL A 200 -10.24 -7.28 -5.30
CA VAL A 200 -9.65 -8.62 -5.45
C VAL A 200 -10.38 -9.45 -6.49
N GLU A 201 -11.71 -9.48 -6.43
CA GLU A 201 -12.52 -10.23 -7.39
C GLU A 201 -12.31 -9.73 -8.83
N ASN A 202 -12.17 -8.42 -9.02
CA ASN A 202 -11.86 -7.86 -10.34
C ASN A 202 -10.45 -8.26 -10.82
N LEU A 203 -9.44 -8.20 -9.97
CA LEU A 203 -8.08 -8.60 -10.34
C LEU A 203 -8.00 -10.09 -10.69
N ILE A 204 -8.73 -10.93 -9.95
CA ILE A 204 -8.79 -12.37 -10.24
C ILE A 204 -9.44 -12.62 -11.60
N LYS A 205 -10.59 -11.98 -11.89
CA LYS A 205 -11.24 -12.09 -13.21
C LYS A 205 -10.34 -11.68 -14.37
N VAL A 206 -9.55 -10.62 -14.18
CA VAL A 206 -8.56 -10.19 -15.17
C VAL A 206 -7.48 -11.27 -15.34
N ALA A 207 -6.92 -11.78 -14.24
CA ALA A 207 -5.92 -12.83 -14.30
C ALA A 207 -6.47 -14.13 -14.89
N GLU A 208 -7.71 -14.50 -14.61
CA GLU A 208 -8.36 -15.67 -15.21
C GLU A 208 -8.54 -15.54 -16.73
N LYS A 209 -8.84 -14.34 -17.21
CA LYS A 209 -9.03 -14.04 -18.64
C LYS A 209 -7.72 -13.86 -19.40
N GLU A 210 -6.75 -13.18 -18.81
CA GLU A 210 -5.54 -12.69 -19.49
C GLU A 210 -4.25 -13.33 -18.91
N GLU A 211 -4.38 -14.33 -18.02
CA GLU A 211 -3.32 -15.02 -17.26
C GLU A 211 -2.56 -14.09 -16.33
N THR A 212 -2.55 -12.80 -16.58
CA THR A 212 -1.84 -11.78 -15.79
C THR A 212 -2.75 -10.58 -15.50
N ALA A 213 -2.68 -10.05 -14.29
CA ALA A 213 -3.25 -8.77 -13.93
C ALA A 213 -2.18 -7.85 -13.33
N VAL A 214 -2.09 -6.62 -13.79
CA VAL A 214 -1.13 -5.62 -13.30
C VAL A 214 -1.89 -4.46 -12.68
N LEU A 215 -1.57 -4.14 -11.43
CA LEU A 215 -2.14 -3.03 -10.69
C LEU A 215 -1.04 -2.09 -10.17
N VAL A 216 -1.14 -0.81 -10.52
CA VAL A 216 -0.37 0.26 -9.89
C VAL A 216 -1.25 0.98 -8.88
N ALA A 217 -0.95 0.84 -7.58
CA ALA A 217 -1.78 1.40 -6.53
C ALA A 217 -0.97 1.86 -5.29
N HIS A 218 -1.37 1.49 -4.08
CA HIS A 218 -0.93 2.11 -2.84
C HIS A 218 -0.52 1.07 -1.80
N GLY A 219 0.31 1.49 -0.83
CA GLY A 219 0.90 0.56 0.13
C GLY A 219 -0.11 -0.19 1.00
N MET A 220 -1.09 0.51 1.60
CA MET A 220 -2.08 -0.15 2.47
C MET A 220 -3.09 -0.96 1.67
N LEU A 221 -3.53 -0.44 0.52
CA LEU A 221 -4.40 -1.19 -0.38
C LEU A 221 -3.73 -2.48 -0.85
N ASN A 222 -2.51 -2.39 -1.40
CA ASN A 222 -1.77 -3.55 -1.91
C ASN A 222 -1.59 -4.61 -0.82
N HIS A 223 -1.29 -4.20 0.43
CA HIS A 223 -1.24 -5.12 1.57
C HIS A 223 -2.60 -5.77 1.86
N GLY A 224 -3.69 -5.00 1.77
CA GLY A 224 -5.05 -5.53 1.90
C GLY A 224 -5.39 -6.54 0.82
N LEU A 225 -5.08 -6.23 -0.45
CA LEU A 225 -5.27 -7.12 -1.60
C LEU A 225 -4.45 -8.40 -1.45
N GLU A 226 -3.14 -8.30 -1.13
CA GLU A 226 -2.25 -9.44 -0.87
C GLU A 226 -2.85 -10.39 0.17
N ASN A 227 -3.32 -9.84 1.30
CA ASN A 227 -3.91 -10.66 2.37
C ASN A 227 -5.21 -11.37 1.96
N HIS A 228 -6.03 -10.74 1.11
CA HIS A 228 -7.24 -11.36 0.60
C HIS A 228 -6.94 -12.42 -0.48
N LEU A 229 -5.99 -12.18 -1.37
CA LEU A 229 -5.52 -13.12 -2.38
C LEU A 229 -4.92 -14.37 -1.73
N LYS A 230 -4.06 -14.21 -0.72
CA LYS A 230 -3.48 -15.34 0.03
C LYS A 230 -4.54 -16.25 0.65
N LYS A 231 -5.64 -15.68 1.16
CA LYS A 231 -6.76 -16.47 1.70
C LYS A 231 -7.51 -17.27 0.62
N GLN A 232 -7.33 -16.93 -0.65
CA GLN A 232 -7.91 -17.61 -1.81
C GLN A 232 -6.90 -18.53 -2.55
N GLY A 233 -5.78 -18.86 -1.87
CA GLY A 233 -4.79 -19.80 -2.36
C GLY A 233 -3.72 -19.21 -3.27
N TRP A 234 -3.67 -17.87 -3.42
CA TRP A 234 -2.56 -17.21 -4.11
C TRP A 234 -1.29 -17.23 -3.27
N GLN A 235 -0.16 -17.50 -3.89
CA GLN A 235 1.15 -17.55 -3.26
C GLN A 235 1.99 -16.35 -3.67
N VAL A 236 2.67 -15.70 -2.72
CA VAL A 236 3.64 -14.64 -3.01
C VAL A 236 4.94 -15.30 -3.43
N ILE A 237 5.36 -15.08 -4.67
CA ILE A 237 6.61 -15.61 -5.21
C ILE A 237 7.74 -14.59 -5.16
N GLN A 238 7.40 -13.30 -5.23
CA GLN A 238 8.38 -12.22 -5.15
C GLN A 238 7.80 -11.02 -4.42
N LYS A 239 8.63 -10.37 -3.60
CA LYS A 239 8.28 -9.14 -2.89
C LYS A 239 9.53 -8.32 -2.62
N ASN A 240 9.69 -7.20 -3.32
CA ASN A 240 10.84 -6.32 -3.17
C ASN A 240 10.57 -5.13 -2.23
N GLY A 241 9.72 -5.33 -1.22
CA GLY A 241 9.44 -4.35 -0.17
C GLY A 241 8.15 -3.57 -0.37
N GLN A 242 7.93 -2.61 0.55
CA GLN A 242 6.74 -1.74 0.56
C GLN A 242 7.09 -0.27 0.26
N ALA A 243 8.32 0.02 -0.20
CA ALA A 243 8.74 1.34 -0.62
C ALA A 243 7.96 1.80 -1.87
N ASN A 244 8.08 3.07 -2.25
CA ASN A 244 7.59 3.52 -3.54
C ASN A 244 8.25 2.71 -4.65
N LEU A 245 7.51 2.35 -5.70
CA LEU A 245 7.89 1.42 -6.77
C LEU A 245 8.13 -0.03 -6.32
N GLY A 246 7.92 -0.33 -5.03
CA GLY A 246 7.93 -1.70 -4.54
C GLY A 246 6.79 -2.52 -5.14
N ALA A 247 7.06 -3.78 -5.47
CA ALA A 247 6.09 -4.67 -6.07
C ALA A 247 5.98 -5.99 -5.31
N THR A 248 4.81 -6.60 -5.39
CA THR A 248 4.53 -7.96 -4.93
C THR A 248 3.95 -8.74 -6.09
N ILE A 249 4.50 -9.91 -6.40
CA ILE A 249 3.95 -10.84 -7.39
C ILE A 249 3.31 -12.00 -6.64
N LEU A 250 2.06 -12.26 -7.00
CA LEU A 250 1.32 -13.42 -6.53
C LEU A 250 1.00 -14.33 -7.71
N VAL A 251 1.07 -15.64 -7.47
CA VAL A 251 0.71 -16.66 -8.46
C VAL A 251 -0.31 -17.62 -7.90
N LYS A 252 -1.10 -18.21 -8.81
CA LYS A 252 -1.99 -19.32 -8.53
C LYS A 252 -2.01 -20.25 -9.73
N ILE A 253 -1.83 -21.54 -9.50
CA ILE A 253 -1.97 -22.57 -10.54
C ILE A 253 -3.41 -23.06 -10.51
N VAL A 254 -4.05 -23.10 -11.66
CA VAL A 254 -5.42 -23.56 -11.86
C VAL A 254 -5.48 -24.59 -12.97
N ASP A 255 -6.49 -25.44 -12.97
CA ASP A 255 -6.75 -26.38 -14.06
C ASP A 255 -7.17 -25.63 -15.33
N LEU A 256 -6.81 -26.15 -16.49
CA LEU A 256 -7.35 -25.68 -17.78
C LEU A 256 -8.81 -26.15 -17.88
N GLU A 257 -9.72 -25.22 -18.12
CA GLU A 257 -11.14 -25.51 -18.43
C GLU A 257 -11.30 -26.05 -19.84
#